data_6504d7aabc59e79b922fc8b33b4f5a72
#
_entry.id   6504d7aabc59e79b922fc8b33b4f5a72
#
_cell.length_a   1.000
_cell.length_b   1.000
_cell.length_c   1.000
_cell.angle_alpha   90.00
_cell.angle_beta   90.00
_cell.angle_gamma   90.00
#
_symmetry.space_group_name_H-M   'P 1'
#
loop_
_entity.id
_entity.type
_entity.pdbx_description
1 polymer ?
#
loop_
_entity_poly.entity_id
_entity_poly.type
_entity_poly.pdbx_seq_one_letter_code
_entity_poly.pdbx_strand_id
1 'polypeptide(L)'
;MQHIVVTPFQSQWKEQYETEARAVRAILGEELIAIHHIGSTAVEGLAAKPIIDILAVVRNLENAEAYDSRFEELGYECMGEYGIPGRRYFRKGGEERTHQIHMFAESSREDICRHLAVRDYLRAHRPEADAYGKLKIELARQFPYDIDGYCDGKDAFVKDLEKKALRWQRLKDIHDGLEFQKVGECIRLMEQAASWFSGKWGIPRQAYLDSMEEDAANPSGIPQWYVVRDTDGKIVAGAGIIANDFHDRKDLSPNLCALYVEEPWRNRGIARFLLDTAREEIGKMGLKQLYLVTDHTAFYERCGWEYLTMVKDEEGIPERMYTASAL
;
A
#
# COMPACT_ATOMS: atom_id res chain seq x y z
N MET A 1 0.05 2.61 34.50
CA MET A 1 0.20 1.66 33.37
C MET A 1 -1.06 1.73 32.54
N GLN A 2 -0.97 2.16 31.29
CA GLN A 2 -2.14 2.44 30.43
C GLN A 2 -2.94 1.16 30.17
N HIS A 3 -4.25 1.17 30.47
CA HIS A 3 -5.15 0.08 30.09
C HIS A 3 -5.52 0.21 28.61
N ILE A 4 -5.31 -0.86 27.84
CA ILE A 4 -5.58 -0.88 26.41
C ILE A 4 -7.03 -1.31 26.19
N VAL A 5 -7.89 -0.35 25.86
CA VAL A 5 -9.31 -0.57 25.58
C VAL A 5 -9.58 -0.29 24.11
N VAL A 6 -10.08 -1.29 23.40
CA VAL A 6 -10.57 -1.15 22.01
C VAL A 6 -12.10 -1.24 22.05
N THR A 7 -12.76 -0.18 21.58
CA THR A 7 -14.22 -0.07 21.57
C THR A 7 -14.76 -0.13 20.15
N PRO A 8 -16.03 -0.51 19.94
CA PRO A 8 -16.71 -0.31 18.67
C PRO A 8 -16.64 1.17 18.23
N PHE A 9 -16.79 1.40 16.93
CA PHE A 9 -16.83 2.76 16.39
C PHE A 9 -17.86 3.64 17.14
N GLN A 10 -17.45 4.89 17.39
CA GLN A 10 -18.29 5.90 18.06
C GLN A 10 -18.39 7.13 17.18
N SER A 11 -19.62 7.54 16.83
CA SER A 11 -19.88 8.71 15.95
C SER A 11 -19.34 10.02 16.51
N GLN A 12 -19.24 10.14 17.84
CA GLN A 12 -18.68 11.30 18.53
C GLN A 12 -17.21 11.59 18.23
N TRP A 13 -16.43 10.60 17.73
CA TRP A 13 -15.02 10.81 17.37
C TRP A 13 -14.84 11.86 16.29
N LYS A 14 -15.79 11.96 15.37
CA LYS A 14 -15.78 13.02 14.35
C LYS A 14 -15.91 14.41 14.98
N GLU A 15 -16.82 14.58 15.93
CA GLU A 15 -17.04 15.86 16.62
C GLU A 15 -15.85 16.22 17.52
N GLN A 16 -15.26 15.23 18.21
CA GLN A 16 -14.03 15.41 18.98
C GLN A 16 -12.88 15.89 18.11
N TYR A 17 -12.68 15.25 16.94
CA TYR A 17 -11.70 15.70 15.95
C TYR A 17 -11.96 17.14 15.50
N GLU A 18 -13.19 17.48 15.10
CA GLU A 18 -13.50 18.83 14.60
C GLU A 18 -13.27 19.91 15.66
N THR A 19 -13.54 19.59 16.91
CA THR A 19 -13.31 20.50 18.03
C THR A 19 -11.80 20.74 18.24
N GLU A 20 -11.03 19.68 18.28
CA GLU A 20 -9.58 19.76 18.46
C GLU A 20 -8.89 20.39 17.25
N ALA A 21 -9.31 20.04 16.03
CA ALA A 21 -8.79 20.61 14.80
C ALA A 21 -9.00 22.13 14.71
N ARG A 22 -10.10 22.68 15.25
CA ARG A 22 -10.30 24.13 15.35
C ARG A 22 -9.28 24.79 16.26
N ALA A 23 -8.97 24.17 17.40
CA ALA A 23 -7.96 24.70 18.33
C ALA A 23 -6.55 24.64 17.69
N VAL A 24 -6.21 23.55 17.02
CA VAL A 24 -4.93 23.42 16.30
C VAL A 24 -4.80 24.44 15.18
N ARG A 25 -5.87 24.70 14.41
CA ARG A 25 -5.90 25.78 13.40
C ARG A 25 -5.65 27.14 14.00
N ALA A 26 -6.23 27.42 15.16
CA ALA A 26 -6.04 28.70 15.86
C ALA A 26 -4.61 28.87 16.38
N ILE A 27 -3.93 27.79 16.75
CA ILE A 27 -2.52 27.80 17.16
C ILE A 27 -1.62 28.07 15.96
N LEU A 28 -1.73 27.30 14.89
CA LEU A 28 -0.81 27.29 13.76
C LEU A 28 -1.05 28.44 12.76
N GLY A 29 -2.28 28.94 12.66
CA GLY A 29 -2.61 30.06 11.76
C GLY A 29 -2.21 29.79 10.31
N GLU A 30 -1.46 30.72 9.72
CA GLU A 30 -1.00 30.65 8.32
C GLU A 30 0.08 29.59 8.07
N GLU A 31 0.73 29.06 9.12
CA GLU A 31 1.68 27.96 8.99
C GLU A 31 1.00 26.65 8.61
N LEU A 32 -0.29 26.49 8.98
CA LEU A 32 -1.05 25.30 8.67
C LEU A 32 -1.51 25.29 7.22
N ILE A 33 -1.10 24.27 6.45
CA ILE A 33 -1.55 24.02 5.06
C ILE A 33 -2.79 23.14 5.05
N ALA A 34 -2.76 22.03 5.81
CA ALA A 34 -3.88 21.09 5.88
C ALA A 34 -3.94 20.41 7.25
N ILE A 35 -5.14 19.97 7.64
CA ILE A 35 -5.34 19.18 8.84
C ILE A 35 -6.38 18.09 8.55
N HIS A 36 -6.06 16.86 8.99
CA HIS A 36 -6.85 15.68 8.67
C HIS A 36 -7.08 14.82 9.90
N HIS A 37 -8.30 14.26 10.03
CA HIS A 37 -8.55 13.13 10.90
C HIS A 37 -7.95 11.88 10.27
N ILE A 38 -7.04 11.22 10.97
CA ILE A 38 -6.37 10.00 10.52
C ILE A 38 -6.56 8.86 11.54
N GLY A 39 -5.89 7.74 11.32
CA GLY A 39 -5.99 6.60 12.22
C GLY A 39 -7.34 5.91 12.21
N SER A 40 -7.52 4.98 13.14
CA SER A 40 -8.70 4.10 13.15
C SER A 40 -10.00 4.82 13.51
N THR A 41 -9.94 5.87 14.32
CA THR A 41 -11.13 6.66 14.72
C THR A 41 -11.68 7.50 13.59
N ALA A 42 -10.89 7.72 12.51
CA ALA A 42 -11.32 8.39 11.29
C ALA A 42 -12.08 7.49 10.31
N VAL A 43 -12.18 6.18 10.59
CA VAL A 43 -12.81 5.19 9.69
C VAL A 43 -14.13 4.73 10.31
N GLU A 44 -15.24 5.03 9.63
CA GLU A 44 -16.57 4.67 10.10
C GLU A 44 -16.73 3.16 10.28
N GLY A 45 -17.29 2.75 11.42
CA GLY A 45 -17.52 1.36 11.77
C GLY A 45 -16.27 0.57 12.20
N LEU A 46 -15.07 1.15 12.21
CA LEU A 46 -13.86 0.48 12.63
C LEU A 46 -13.69 0.55 14.17
N ALA A 47 -13.55 -0.60 14.82
CA ALA A 47 -13.22 -0.66 16.23
C ALA A 47 -11.83 -0.07 16.49
N ALA A 48 -11.69 0.78 17.52
CA ALA A 48 -10.45 1.49 17.83
C ALA A 48 -10.26 1.77 19.31
N LYS A 49 -9.02 2.05 19.73
CA LYS A 49 -8.79 2.79 20.96
C LYS A 49 -9.41 4.19 20.80
N PRO A 50 -10.08 4.77 21.83
CA PRO A 50 -10.73 6.06 21.73
C PRO A 50 -9.70 7.21 21.76
N ILE A 51 -8.77 7.19 20.83
CA ILE A 51 -7.71 8.19 20.67
C ILE A 51 -7.89 8.83 19.30
N ILE A 52 -8.02 10.14 19.28
CA ILE A 52 -8.15 10.92 18.04
C ILE A 52 -6.76 11.20 17.48
N ASP A 53 -6.47 10.63 16.32
CA ASP A 53 -5.21 10.88 15.60
C ASP A 53 -5.42 12.00 14.57
N ILE A 54 -4.58 13.03 14.64
CA ILE A 54 -4.62 14.22 13.79
C ILE A 54 -3.34 14.30 12.99
N LEU A 55 -3.45 14.46 11.68
CA LEU A 55 -2.34 14.83 10.81
C LEU A 55 -2.42 16.33 10.52
N ALA A 56 -1.41 17.08 10.98
CA ALA A 56 -1.24 18.48 10.66
C ALA A 56 -0.11 18.65 9.65
N VAL A 57 -0.39 19.28 8.51
CA VAL A 57 0.59 19.59 7.47
C VAL A 57 0.92 21.07 7.54
N VAL A 58 2.19 21.40 7.76
CA VAL A 58 2.69 22.77 7.92
C VAL A 58 3.66 23.14 6.80
N ARG A 59 3.84 24.45 6.58
CA ARG A 59 4.79 24.96 5.58
C ARG A 59 6.22 24.61 5.94
N ASN A 60 6.61 24.90 7.17
CA ASN A 60 7.95 24.63 7.66
C ASN A 60 7.90 24.05 9.08
N LEU A 61 8.49 22.87 9.25
CA LEU A 61 8.53 22.18 10.54
C LEU A 61 9.50 22.86 11.53
N GLU A 62 10.53 23.54 11.05
CA GLU A 62 11.49 24.28 11.91
C GLU A 62 10.81 25.38 12.73
N ASN A 63 9.74 25.98 12.17
CA ASN A 63 8.96 26.99 12.88
C ASN A 63 8.02 26.36 13.95
N ALA A 64 7.83 25.04 13.93
CA ALA A 64 6.87 24.38 14.81
C ALA A 64 7.22 24.48 16.30
N GLU A 65 8.50 24.60 16.64
CA GLU A 65 8.96 24.79 18.03
C GLU A 65 8.42 26.07 18.66
N ALA A 66 8.22 27.11 17.85
CA ALA A 66 7.64 28.37 18.33
C ALA A 66 6.19 28.22 18.83
N TYR A 67 5.53 27.15 18.48
CA TYR A 67 4.14 26.85 18.89
C TYR A 67 4.03 25.91 20.08
N ASP A 68 5.14 25.33 20.57
CA ASP A 68 5.11 24.31 21.63
C ASP A 68 4.39 24.79 22.89
N SER A 69 4.69 26.01 23.38
CA SER A 69 4.03 26.57 24.56
C SER A 69 2.51 26.68 24.39
N ARG A 70 2.03 26.99 23.17
CA ARG A 70 0.60 27.06 22.89
C ARG A 70 -0.05 25.68 22.83
N PHE A 71 0.67 24.64 22.36
CA PHE A 71 0.21 23.26 22.44
C PHE A 71 0.23 22.76 23.88
N GLU A 72 1.20 23.14 24.70
CA GLU A 72 1.24 22.83 26.14
C GLU A 72 0.06 23.48 26.89
N GLU A 73 -0.28 24.74 26.59
CA GLU A 73 -1.48 25.41 27.11
C GLU A 73 -2.77 24.69 26.73
N LEU A 74 -2.82 24.07 25.54
CA LEU A 74 -3.95 23.21 25.10
C LEU A 74 -3.94 21.81 25.77
N GLY A 75 -2.90 21.49 26.57
CA GLY A 75 -2.75 20.25 27.32
C GLY A 75 -2.00 19.13 26.58
N TYR A 76 -1.22 19.49 25.56
CA TYR A 76 -0.34 18.54 24.88
C TYR A 76 1.05 18.45 25.51
N GLU A 77 1.65 17.28 25.45
CA GLU A 77 3.07 17.05 25.64
C GLU A 77 3.76 17.08 24.27
N CYS A 78 4.83 17.90 24.13
CA CYS A 78 5.65 17.96 22.94
C CYS A 78 6.73 16.86 22.97
N MET A 79 6.66 15.89 22.07
CA MET A 79 7.49 14.67 22.09
C MET A 79 8.64 14.70 21.05
N GLY A 80 8.86 15.80 20.33
CA GLY A 80 9.81 15.87 19.24
C GLY A 80 9.45 14.90 18.11
N GLU A 81 10.44 14.28 17.49
CA GLU A 81 10.25 13.33 16.39
C GLU A 81 9.65 11.99 16.83
N TYR A 82 9.90 11.58 18.05
CA TYR A 82 9.39 10.33 18.65
C TYR A 82 9.53 9.12 17.74
N GLY A 83 10.74 8.92 17.20
CA GLY A 83 11.11 7.74 16.41
C GLY A 83 10.76 7.79 14.91
N ILE A 84 10.17 8.87 14.40
CA ILE A 84 9.97 9.09 12.96
C ILE A 84 10.69 10.38 12.56
N PRO A 85 11.77 10.30 11.78
CA PRO A 85 12.51 11.46 11.33
C PRO A 85 11.62 12.46 10.56
N GLY A 86 11.78 13.76 10.80
CA GLY A 86 10.98 14.79 10.16
C GLY A 86 9.53 14.89 10.64
N ARG A 87 9.18 14.21 11.73
CA ARG A 87 7.89 14.36 12.40
C ARG A 87 8.01 15.24 13.64
N ARG A 88 6.97 16.04 13.92
CA ARG A 88 6.75 16.57 15.25
C ARG A 88 5.49 15.93 15.84
N TYR A 89 5.68 15.26 16.99
CA TYR A 89 4.62 14.47 17.61
C TYR A 89 4.18 15.08 18.93
N PHE A 90 2.87 15.17 19.10
CA PHE A 90 2.25 15.67 20.31
C PHE A 90 1.21 14.68 20.83
N ARG A 91 1.08 14.56 22.14
CA ARG A 91 0.09 13.69 22.79
C ARG A 91 -0.63 14.42 23.92
N LYS A 92 -1.91 14.13 24.12
CA LYS A 92 -2.76 14.75 25.13
C LYS A 92 -3.44 13.68 25.98
N GLY A 93 -3.59 13.94 27.30
CA GLY A 93 -4.29 13.08 28.24
C GLY A 93 -3.39 12.13 29.06
N GLY A 94 -2.07 12.27 28.98
CA GLY A 94 -1.14 11.49 29.79
C GLY A 94 -1.32 9.97 29.67
N GLU A 95 -1.59 9.27 30.79
CA GLU A 95 -1.89 7.82 30.78
C GLU A 95 -3.27 7.51 30.16
N GLU A 96 -4.25 8.40 30.30
CA GLU A 96 -5.56 8.30 29.64
C GLU A 96 -5.58 9.11 28.34
N ARG A 97 -4.72 8.70 27.40
CA ARG A 97 -4.51 9.40 26.14
C ARG A 97 -5.79 9.57 25.36
N THR A 98 -6.05 10.81 24.94
CA THR A 98 -7.27 11.20 24.18
C THR A 98 -6.97 11.64 22.76
N HIS A 99 -5.84 12.35 22.52
CA HIS A 99 -5.49 12.88 21.22
C HIS A 99 -3.99 12.69 20.95
N GLN A 100 -3.67 12.56 19.65
CA GLN A 100 -2.31 12.53 19.13
C GLN A 100 -2.24 13.40 17.87
N ILE A 101 -1.19 14.23 17.75
CA ILE A 101 -0.95 15.02 16.56
C ILE A 101 0.36 14.56 15.92
N HIS A 102 0.28 14.18 14.66
CA HIS A 102 1.40 13.90 13.78
C HIS A 102 1.57 15.13 12.87
N MET A 103 2.59 15.94 13.11
CA MET A 103 2.85 17.13 12.33
C MET A 103 4.02 16.89 11.39
N PHE A 104 3.84 17.21 10.12
CA PHE A 104 4.85 17.08 9.07
C PHE A 104 4.91 18.36 8.22
N ALA A 105 6.10 18.67 7.69
CA ALA A 105 6.22 19.68 6.66
C ALA A 105 5.54 19.21 5.35
N GLU A 106 5.07 20.13 4.54
CA GLU A 106 4.48 19.84 3.21
C GLU A 106 5.43 19.04 2.30
N SER A 107 6.74 19.22 2.49
CA SER A 107 7.79 18.48 1.76
C SER A 107 7.85 16.98 2.13
N SER A 108 7.35 16.59 3.29
CA SER A 108 7.31 15.18 3.77
C SER A 108 6.18 14.39 3.11
N ARG A 109 6.13 14.39 1.78
CA ARG A 109 5.03 13.85 0.97
C ARG A 109 4.78 12.37 1.21
N GLU A 110 5.83 11.58 1.43
CA GLU A 110 5.71 10.14 1.65
C GLU A 110 4.97 9.83 2.94
N ASP A 111 5.34 10.48 4.06
CA ASP A 111 4.68 10.30 5.35
C ASP A 111 3.23 10.77 5.34
N ILE A 112 2.98 11.93 4.71
CA ILE A 112 1.62 12.48 4.55
C ILE A 112 0.77 11.50 3.73
N CYS A 113 1.27 11.06 2.57
CA CYS A 113 0.59 10.14 1.68
C CYS A 113 0.28 8.81 2.40
N ARG A 114 1.23 8.23 3.12
CA ARG A 114 1.08 6.99 3.88
C ARG A 114 -0.10 7.06 4.86
N HIS A 115 -0.17 8.11 5.67
CA HIS A 115 -1.25 8.27 6.65
C HIS A 115 -2.62 8.42 5.99
N LEU A 116 -2.71 9.22 4.93
CA LEU A 116 -3.95 9.45 4.19
C LEU A 116 -4.39 8.21 3.41
N ALA A 117 -3.46 7.54 2.73
CA ALA A 117 -3.74 6.34 1.96
C ALA A 117 -4.31 5.22 2.84
N VAL A 118 -3.72 4.95 4.01
CA VAL A 118 -4.21 3.91 4.95
C VAL A 118 -5.62 4.23 5.42
N ARG A 119 -5.90 5.49 5.81
CA ARG A 119 -7.24 5.92 6.18
C ARG A 119 -8.25 5.71 5.05
N ASP A 120 -7.93 6.18 3.86
CA ASP A 120 -8.87 6.19 2.74
C ASP A 120 -9.07 4.78 2.15
N TYR A 121 -8.03 3.95 2.18
CA TYR A 121 -8.12 2.54 1.84
C TYR A 121 -9.07 1.78 2.78
N LEU A 122 -8.93 1.96 4.10
CA LEU A 122 -9.81 1.33 5.08
C LEU A 122 -11.27 1.82 4.97
N ARG A 123 -11.48 3.07 4.57
CA ARG A 123 -12.83 3.59 4.27
C ARG A 123 -13.46 2.93 3.05
N ALA A 124 -12.66 2.65 2.02
CA ALA A 124 -13.10 2.04 0.78
C ALA A 124 -13.21 0.51 0.84
N HIS A 125 -12.45 -0.15 1.74
CA HIS A 125 -12.33 -1.62 1.82
C HIS A 125 -12.82 -2.16 3.16
N ARG A 126 -14.14 -2.30 3.28
CA ARG A 126 -14.80 -2.74 4.52
C ARG A 126 -14.26 -4.08 5.07
N PRO A 127 -14.02 -5.12 4.25
CA PRO A 127 -13.46 -6.39 4.75
C PRO A 127 -12.11 -6.23 5.47
N GLU A 128 -11.22 -5.38 4.93
CA GLU A 128 -9.91 -5.07 5.55
C GLU A 128 -10.08 -4.29 6.87
N ALA A 129 -11.00 -3.33 6.90
CA ALA A 129 -11.30 -2.59 8.12
C ALA A 129 -11.84 -3.51 9.21
N ASP A 130 -12.74 -4.45 8.88
CA ASP A 130 -13.30 -5.42 9.81
C ASP A 130 -12.24 -6.40 10.32
N ALA A 131 -11.33 -6.89 9.45
CA ALA A 131 -10.21 -7.74 9.84
C ALA A 131 -9.27 -7.03 10.80
N TYR A 132 -8.92 -5.77 10.51
CA TYR A 132 -8.09 -4.94 11.39
C TYR A 132 -8.76 -4.66 12.73
N GLY A 133 -10.07 -4.40 12.73
CA GLY A 133 -10.87 -4.21 13.96
C GLY A 133 -10.84 -5.43 14.85
N LYS A 134 -11.07 -6.63 14.29
CA LYS A 134 -11.03 -7.92 15.00
C LYS A 134 -9.66 -8.18 15.61
N LEU A 135 -8.59 -8.00 14.85
CA LEU A 135 -7.21 -8.14 15.33
C LEU A 135 -6.94 -7.25 16.54
N LYS A 136 -7.32 -5.96 16.48
CA LYS A 136 -7.12 -5.03 17.59
C LYS A 136 -7.89 -5.41 18.84
N ILE A 137 -9.12 -5.89 18.71
CA ILE A 137 -9.93 -6.36 19.86
C ILE A 137 -9.26 -7.58 20.52
N GLU A 138 -8.77 -8.52 19.72
CA GLU A 138 -8.09 -9.71 20.23
C GLU A 138 -6.79 -9.36 20.94
N LEU A 139 -5.95 -8.53 20.33
CA LEU A 139 -4.71 -8.07 20.93
C LEU A 139 -4.93 -7.27 22.23
N ALA A 140 -5.98 -6.45 22.31
CA ALA A 140 -6.31 -5.74 23.54
C ALA A 140 -6.73 -6.68 24.68
N ARG A 141 -7.34 -7.82 24.37
CA ARG A 141 -7.65 -8.88 25.35
C ARG A 141 -6.39 -9.64 25.80
N GLN A 142 -5.48 -9.90 24.87
CA GLN A 142 -4.24 -10.62 25.10
C GLN A 142 -3.23 -9.77 25.89
N PHE A 143 -3.15 -8.48 25.60
CA PHE A 143 -2.18 -7.52 26.13
C PHE A 143 -2.85 -6.31 26.79
N PRO A 144 -3.72 -6.49 27.83
CA PRO A 144 -4.54 -5.38 28.34
C PRO A 144 -3.74 -4.26 29.02
N TYR A 145 -2.50 -4.53 29.44
CA TYR A 145 -1.60 -3.57 30.11
C TYR A 145 -0.19 -3.54 29.49
N ASP A 146 0.04 -4.28 28.40
CA ASP A 146 1.32 -4.36 27.68
C ASP A 146 1.16 -3.68 26.32
N ILE A 147 1.57 -2.40 26.26
CA ILE A 147 1.46 -1.61 25.03
C ILE A 147 2.41 -2.10 23.94
N ASP A 148 3.58 -2.62 24.32
CA ASP A 148 4.58 -3.10 23.38
C ASP A 148 4.08 -4.41 22.74
N GLY A 149 3.62 -5.38 23.53
CA GLY A 149 3.00 -6.60 23.03
C GLY A 149 1.79 -6.34 22.13
N TYR A 150 0.95 -5.34 22.47
CA TYR A 150 -0.16 -4.92 21.63
C TYR A 150 0.32 -4.31 20.30
N CYS A 151 1.37 -3.50 20.32
CA CYS A 151 1.92 -2.87 19.12
C CYS A 151 2.60 -3.89 18.22
N ASP A 152 3.42 -4.76 18.77
CA ASP A 152 4.13 -5.82 18.04
C ASP A 152 3.16 -6.82 17.39
N GLY A 153 2.09 -7.18 18.11
CA GLY A 153 1.08 -8.10 17.60
C GLY A 153 0.34 -7.61 16.35
N LYS A 154 0.26 -6.30 16.12
CA LYS A 154 -0.37 -5.72 14.91
C LYS A 154 0.64 -5.28 13.83
N ASP A 155 1.94 -5.27 14.12
CA ASP A 155 2.97 -4.68 13.24
C ASP A 155 2.96 -5.26 11.84
N ALA A 156 2.97 -6.59 11.72
CA ALA A 156 2.94 -7.27 10.43
C ALA A 156 1.68 -6.92 9.61
N PHE A 157 0.51 -6.89 10.26
CA PHE A 157 -0.74 -6.52 9.61
C PHE A 157 -0.71 -5.07 9.12
N VAL A 158 -0.21 -4.14 9.96
CA VAL A 158 -0.15 -2.71 9.61
C VAL A 158 0.81 -2.46 8.45
N LYS A 159 1.96 -3.14 8.41
CA LYS A 159 2.91 -3.06 7.30
C LYS A 159 2.32 -3.56 5.97
N ASP A 160 1.57 -4.67 5.99
CA ASP A 160 0.88 -5.17 4.80
C ASP A 160 -0.25 -4.24 4.36
N LEU A 161 -1.06 -3.76 5.32
CA LEU A 161 -2.12 -2.78 5.08
C LEU A 161 -1.57 -1.51 4.43
N GLU A 162 -0.44 -0.98 4.91
CA GLU A 162 0.22 0.20 4.35
C GLU A 162 0.63 -0.02 2.89
N LYS A 163 1.25 -1.17 2.57
CA LYS A 163 1.61 -1.52 1.21
C LYS A 163 0.39 -1.60 0.28
N LYS A 164 -0.69 -2.24 0.73
CA LYS A 164 -1.96 -2.30 -0.02
C LYS A 164 -2.55 -0.91 -0.25
N ALA A 165 -2.56 -0.08 0.78
CA ALA A 165 -3.12 1.27 0.73
C ALA A 165 -2.33 2.18 -0.23
N LEU A 166 -1.01 2.17 -0.17
CA LEU A 166 -0.16 2.94 -1.07
C LEU A 166 -0.29 2.48 -2.53
N ARG A 167 -0.40 1.16 -2.75
CA ARG A 167 -0.65 0.61 -4.09
C ARG A 167 -2.02 1.05 -4.63
N TRP A 168 -3.06 0.96 -3.82
CA TRP A 168 -4.39 1.42 -4.18
C TRP A 168 -4.43 2.92 -4.49
N GLN A 169 -3.76 3.75 -3.67
CA GLN A 169 -3.67 5.18 -3.91
C GLN A 169 -2.95 5.50 -5.23
N ARG A 170 -1.81 4.84 -5.51
CA ARG A 170 -1.10 5.00 -6.80
C ARG A 170 -1.97 4.67 -8.01
N LEU A 171 -2.76 3.60 -7.92
CA LEU A 171 -3.67 3.23 -9.00
C LEU A 171 -4.81 4.24 -9.16
N LYS A 172 -5.36 4.71 -8.04
CA LYS A 172 -6.38 5.76 -8.01
C LYS A 172 -5.88 7.08 -8.61
N ASP A 173 -4.62 7.45 -8.35
CA ASP A 173 -3.99 8.64 -8.94
C ASP A 173 -3.81 8.52 -10.47
N ILE A 174 -3.66 7.29 -10.98
CA ILE A 174 -3.64 7.01 -12.42
C ILE A 174 -5.03 7.20 -13.04
N HIS A 175 -6.05 6.60 -12.41
CA HIS A 175 -7.45 6.72 -12.81
C HIS A 175 -8.37 6.23 -11.69
N ASP A 176 -9.28 7.09 -11.24
CA ASP A 176 -10.30 6.71 -10.25
C ASP A 176 -11.24 5.64 -10.83
N GLY A 177 -11.47 4.58 -10.07
CA GLY A 177 -12.28 3.43 -10.49
C GLY A 177 -11.49 2.24 -11.04
N LEU A 178 -10.17 2.30 -11.15
CA LEU A 178 -9.36 1.12 -11.42
C LEU A 178 -9.13 0.31 -10.14
N GLU A 179 -9.18 -1.01 -10.25
CA GLU A 179 -8.96 -1.95 -9.17
C GLU A 179 -7.86 -2.95 -9.53
N PHE A 180 -6.85 -3.07 -8.66
CA PHE A 180 -5.81 -4.09 -8.78
C PHE A 180 -6.23 -5.37 -8.03
N GLN A 181 -6.03 -6.53 -8.67
CA GLN A 181 -6.28 -7.82 -8.04
C GLN A 181 -5.17 -8.84 -8.33
N LYS A 182 -4.79 -9.59 -7.31
CA LYS A 182 -4.03 -10.83 -7.46
C LYS A 182 -4.99 -11.94 -7.83
N VAL A 183 -4.71 -12.64 -8.92
CA VAL A 183 -5.61 -13.66 -9.46
C VAL A 183 -5.69 -14.86 -8.50
N GLY A 184 -4.55 -15.29 -7.93
CA GLY A 184 -4.49 -16.38 -6.96
C GLY A 184 -5.32 -16.17 -5.69
N GLU A 185 -5.58 -14.91 -5.30
CA GLU A 185 -6.45 -14.57 -4.16
C GLU A 185 -7.95 -14.59 -4.51
N CYS A 186 -8.32 -14.75 -5.80
CA CYS A 186 -9.70 -14.68 -6.27
C CYS A 186 -10.03 -15.75 -7.32
N ILE A 187 -10.39 -16.97 -6.89
CA ILE A 187 -10.67 -18.12 -7.76
C ILE A 187 -11.68 -17.79 -8.88
N ARG A 188 -12.71 -16.96 -8.58
CA ARG A 188 -13.72 -16.56 -9.56
C ARG A 188 -13.16 -15.74 -10.73
N LEU A 189 -11.98 -15.15 -10.55
CA LEU A 189 -11.32 -14.32 -11.55
C LEU A 189 -10.43 -15.13 -12.51
N MET A 190 -10.01 -16.35 -12.11
CA MET A 190 -9.05 -17.16 -12.87
C MET A 190 -9.53 -17.45 -14.30
N GLU A 191 -10.78 -17.87 -14.46
CA GLU A 191 -11.35 -18.17 -15.78
C GLU A 191 -11.36 -16.94 -16.70
N GLN A 192 -11.74 -15.78 -16.16
CA GLN A 192 -11.75 -14.53 -16.89
C GLN A 192 -10.32 -14.10 -17.25
N ALA A 193 -9.39 -14.18 -16.29
CA ALA A 193 -8.00 -13.80 -16.48
C ALA A 193 -7.31 -14.73 -17.50
N ALA A 194 -7.45 -16.04 -17.34
CA ALA A 194 -6.85 -17.02 -18.27
C ALA A 194 -7.35 -16.83 -19.71
N SER A 195 -8.65 -16.57 -19.88
CA SER A 195 -9.23 -16.28 -21.19
C SER A 195 -8.70 -14.97 -21.76
N TRP A 196 -8.55 -13.95 -20.92
CA TRP A 196 -8.04 -12.65 -21.33
C TRP A 196 -6.56 -12.75 -21.75
N PHE A 197 -5.69 -13.39 -20.95
CA PHE A 197 -4.28 -13.57 -21.28
C PHE A 197 -4.10 -14.43 -22.55
N SER A 198 -4.85 -15.53 -22.66
CA SER A 198 -4.84 -16.40 -23.86
C SER A 198 -5.19 -15.62 -25.13
N GLY A 199 -6.17 -14.74 -25.06
CA GLY A 199 -6.56 -13.87 -26.19
C GLY A 199 -5.51 -12.81 -26.57
N LYS A 200 -4.56 -12.49 -25.66
CA LYS A 200 -3.48 -11.51 -25.92
C LYS A 200 -2.20 -12.15 -26.49
N TRP A 201 -1.87 -13.33 -26.00
CA TRP A 201 -0.55 -13.94 -26.27
C TRP A 201 -0.63 -15.22 -27.09
N GLY A 202 -1.84 -15.74 -27.36
CA GLY A 202 -2.02 -16.96 -28.16
C GLY A 202 -1.63 -18.27 -27.44
N ILE A 203 -1.20 -18.18 -26.18
CA ILE A 203 -0.92 -19.37 -25.35
C ILE A 203 -2.25 -20.01 -24.95
N PRO A 204 -2.38 -21.35 -24.95
CA PRO A 204 -3.62 -22.03 -24.58
C PRO A 204 -4.14 -21.60 -23.21
N ARG A 205 -5.44 -21.31 -23.13
CA ARG A 205 -6.13 -20.90 -21.87
C ARG A 205 -5.84 -21.85 -20.71
N GLN A 206 -5.74 -23.17 -20.98
CA GLN A 206 -5.48 -24.15 -19.93
C GLN A 206 -4.12 -23.94 -19.28
N ALA A 207 -3.08 -23.58 -20.03
CA ALA A 207 -1.76 -23.30 -19.46
C ALA A 207 -1.78 -22.12 -18.48
N TYR A 208 -2.60 -21.09 -18.75
CA TYR A 208 -2.81 -19.99 -17.79
C TYR A 208 -3.59 -20.45 -16.57
N LEU A 209 -4.63 -21.28 -16.74
CA LEU A 209 -5.42 -21.81 -15.62
C LEU A 209 -4.56 -22.64 -14.68
N ASP A 210 -3.78 -23.58 -15.22
CA ASP A 210 -2.88 -24.45 -14.44
C ASP A 210 -1.89 -23.60 -13.62
N SER A 211 -1.31 -22.57 -14.25
CA SER A 211 -0.40 -21.64 -13.56
C SER A 211 -1.08 -20.76 -12.51
N MET A 212 -2.33 -20.34 -12.72
CA MET A 212 -3.11 -19.57 -11.74
C MET A 212 -3.60 -20.42 -10.58
N GLU A 213 -3.88 -21.71 -10.80
CA GLU A 213 -4.17 -22.68 -9.74
C GLU A 213 -2.94 -22.92 -8.86
N GLU A 214 -1.75 -23.00 -9.46
CA GLU A 214 -0.48 -23.07 -8.72
C GLU A 214 -0.23 -21.79 -7.89
N ASP A 215 -0.50 -20.60 -8.43
CA ASP A 215 -0.48 -19.31 -7.71
C ASP A 215 -1.40 -19.37 -6.48
N ALA A 216 -2.63 -19.81 -6.63
CA ALA A 216 -3.58 -19.94 -5.51
C ALA A 216 -3.14 -20.96 -4.44
N ALA A 217 -2.48 -22.04 -4.86
CA ALA A 217 -1.95 -23.05 -3.95
C ALA A 217 -0.71 -22.58 -3.19
N ASN A 218 0.05 -21.59 -3.75
CA ASN A 218 1.26 -21.05 -3.17
C ASN A 218 1.31 -19.51 -3.21
N PRO A 219 0.45 -18.80 -2.44
CA PRO A 219 0.29 -17.35 -2.52
C PRO A 219 1.54 -16.52 -2.22
N SER A 220 2.54 -17.11 -1.58
CA SER A 220 3.82 -16.46 -1.22
C SER A 220 4.98 -16.86 -2.14
N GLY A 221 4.71 -17.60 -3.20
CA GLY A 221 5.71 -18.10 -4.13
C GLY A 221 5.47 -17.68 -5.57
N ILE A 222 6.04 -18.44 -6.49
CA ILE A 222 5.92 -18.30 -7.93
C ILE A 222 5.22 -19.56 -8.44
N PRO A 223 4.26 -19.46 -9.38
CA PRO A 223 3.90 -18.25 -10.15
C PRO A 223 3.03 -17.25 -9.37
N GLN A 224 2.89 -16.03 -9.92
CA GLN A 224 1.88 -15.03 -9.49
C GLN A 224 1.27 -14.33 -10.69
N TRP A 225 -0.03 -14.07 -10.62
CA TRP A 225 -0.77 -13.41 -11.69
C TRP A 225 -1.53 -12.19 -11.18
N TYR A 226 -1.48 -11.10 -11.96
CA TYR A 226 -2.05 -9.81 -11.61
C TYR A 226 -2.94 -9.27 -12.73
N VAL A 227 -4.05 -8.66 -12.35
CA VAL A 227 -4.89 -7.92 -13.28
C VAL A 227 -5.29 -6.57 -12.69
N VAL A 228 -5.55 -5.61 -13.59
CA VAL A 228 -6.22 -4.35 -13.30
C VAL A 228 -7.56 -4.37 -14.01
N ARG A 229 -8.63 -4.05 -13.29
CA ARG A 229 -10.01 -4.02 -13.80
C ARG A 229 -10.59 -2.61 -13.71
N ASP A 230 -11.52 -2.31 -14.59
CA ASP A 230 -12.34 -1.11 -14.52
C ASP A 230 -13.58 -1.30 -13.63
N THR A 231 -14.40 -0.26 -13.49
CA THR A 231 -15.64 -0.26 -12.70
C THR A 231 -16.68 -1.28 -13.16
N ASP A 232 -16.61 -1.69 -14.44
CA ASP A 232 -17.50 -2.72 -15.00
C ASP A 232 -16.96 -4.14 -14.76
N GLY A 233 -15.81 -4.27 -14.08
CA GLY A 233 -15.15 -5.53 -13.80
C GLY A 233 -14.39 -6.12 -14.99
N LYS A 234 -14.21 -5.34 -16.08
CA LYS A 234 -13.46 -5.76 -17.26
C LYS A 234 -11.97 -5.64 -17.01
N ILE A 235 -11.19 -6.65 -17.38
CA ILE A 235 -9.72 -6.60 -17.31
C ILE A 235 -9.20 -5.63 -18.37
N VAL A 236 -8.44 -4.62 -17.91
CA VAL A 236 -7.85 -3.57 -18.76
C VAL A 236 -6.32 -3.69 -18.84
N ALA A 237 -5.70 -4.40 -17.91
CA ALA A 237 -4.27 -4.70 -17.93
C ALA A 237 -3.96 -5.92 -17.07
N GLY A 238 -2.79 -6.54 -17.31
CA GLY A 238 -2.33 -7.64 -16.50
C GLY A 238 -0.87 -7.99 -16.77
N ALA A 239 -0.29 -8.78 -15.87
CA ALA A 239 1.07 -9.34 -15.95
C ALA A 239 1.16 -10.61 -15.10
N GLY A 240 2.16 -11.44 -15.34
CA GLY A 240 2.49 -12.58 -14.51
C GLY A 240 3.95 -12.56 -14.06
N ILE A 241 4.25 -13.30 -12.99
CA ILE A 241 5.60 -13.68 -12.59
C ILE A 241 5.66 -15.21 -12.63
N ILE A 242 6.57 -15.74 -13.41
CA ILE A 242 6.78 -17.20 -13.56
C ILE A 242 8.26 -17.54 -13.38
N ALA A 243 8.57 -18.81 -13.22
CA ALA A 243 9.96 -19.24 -13.03
C ALA A 243 10.84 -18.97 -14.27
N ASN A 244 10.30 -19.20 -15.48
CA ASN A 244 11.02 -18.96 -16.73
C ASN A 244 10.05 -18.67 -17.86
N ASP A 245 10.30 -17.58 -18.63
CA ASP A 245 9.51 -17.15 -19.76
C ASP A 245 10.08 -17.69 -21.08
N PHE A 246 10.12 -19.02 -21.20
CA PHE A 246 10.46 -19.81 -22.41
C PHE A 246 11.84 -19.54 -23.01
N HIS A 247 12.86 -19.14 -22.23
CA HIS A 247 14.22 -18.91 -22.69
C HIS A 247 15.25 -19.95 -22.17
N ASP A 248 16.43 -20.02 -22.79
CA ASP A 248 17.48 -20.97 -22.51
C ASP A 248 18.26 -20.75 -21.20
N ARG A 249 18.20 -19.52 -20.63
CA ARG A 249 18.91 -19.13 -19.39
C ARG A 249 18.05 -19.40 -18.16
N LYS A 250 17.92 -20.65 -17.74
CA LYS A 250 17.12 -21.07 -16.57
C LYS A 250 17.65 -20.53 -15.24
N ASP A 251 18.89 -20.04 -15.21
CA ASP A 251 19.51 -19.37 -14.07
C ASP A 251 19.01 -17.92 -13.86
N LEU A 252 18.39 -17.29 -14.88
CA LEU A 252 17.81 -15.95 -14.82
C LEU A 252 16.31 -16.05 -14.47
N SER A 253 16.03 -16.25 -13.20
CA SER A 253 14.70 -16.51 -12.62
C SER A 253 14.49 -15.65 -11.38
N PRO A 254 13.26 -15.20 -11.07
CA PRO A 254 12.01 -15.34 -11.84
C PRO A 254 11.87 -14.34 -12.98
N ASN A 255 10.88 -14.59 -13.85
CA ASN A 255 10.59 -13.73 -14.99
C ASN A 255 9.22 -13.04 -14.85
N LEU A 256 9.16 -11.77 -15.14
CA LEU A 256 7.89 -11.08 -15.43
C LEU A 256 7.51 -11.40 -16.89
N CYS A 257 6.28 -11.87 -17.07
CA CYS A 257 5.75 -12.27 -18.36
C CYS A 257 4.38 -11.65 -18.64
N ALA A 258 3.93 -11.76 -19.87
CA ALA A 258 2.57 -11.46 -20.31
C ALA A 258 2.07 -10.05 -19.93
N LEU A 259 2.95 -9.05 -19.80
CA LEU A 259 2.56 -7.66 -19.53
C LEU A 259 1.78 -7.08 -20.70
N TYR A 260 0.50 -6.79 -20.46
CA TYR A 260 -0.36 -6.18 -21.46
C TYR A 260 -1.25 -5.09 -20.86
N VAL A 261 -1.45 -4.00 -21.62
CA VAL A 261 -2.41 -2.94 -21.29
C VAL A 261 -3.30 -2.72 -22.51
N GLU A 262 -4.63 -2.76 -22.30
CA GLU A 262 -5.60 -2.49 -23.34
C GLU A 262 -5.39 -1.11 -23.96
N GLU A 263 -5.58 -1.01 -25.27
CA GLU A 263 -5.21 0.17 -26.07
C GLU A 263 -5.80 1.49 -25.53
N PRO A 264 -7.09 1.55 -25.12
CA PRO A 264 -7.67 2.77 -24.56
C PRO A 264 -7.07 3.21 -23.21
N TRP A 265 -6.34 2.30 -22.55
CA TRP A 265 -5.76 2.49 -21.23
C TRP A 265 -4.24 2.72 -21.25
N ARG A 266 -3.61 2.71 -22.42
CA ARG A 266 -2.17 2.97 -22.60
C ARG A 266 -1.81 4.42 -22.28
N ASN A 267 -0.50 4.66 -22.03
CA ASN A 267 0.08 5.96 -21.72
C ASN A 267 -0.48 6.64 -20.44
N ARG A 268 -1.11 5.87 -19.55
CA ARG A 268 -1.64 6.33 -18.26
C ARG A 268 -0.82 5.87 -17.05
N GLY A 269 0.31 5.19 -17.24
CA GLY A 269 1.16 4.69 -16.15
C GLY A 269 0.83 3.28 -15.63
N ILE A 270 -0.22 2.61 -16.15
CA ILE A 270 -0.66 1.29 -15.66
C ILE A 270 0.42 0.22 -15.83
N ALA A 271 1.13 0.20 -16.97
CA ALA A 271 2.22 -0.75 -17.17
C ALA A 271 3.32 -0.56 -16.13
N ARG A 272 3.74 0.69 -15.86
CA ARG A 272 4.72 0.99 -14.81
C ARG A 272 4.23 0.55 -13.42
N PHE A 273 2.96 0.79 -13.11
CA PHE A 273 2.33 0.32 -11.87
C PHE A 273 2.46 -1.22 -11.72
N LEU A 274 2.19 -2.00 -12.78
CA LEU A 274 2.33 -3.46 -12.77
C LEU A 274 3.79 -3.90 -12.62
N LEU A 275 4.72 -3.24 -13.31
CA LEU A 275 6.17 -3.49 -13.20
C LEU A 275 6.69 -3.25 -11.77
N ASP A 276 6.33 -2.12 -11.17
CA ASP A 276 6.72 -1.79 -9.80
C ASP A 276 6.07 -2.73 -8.79
N THR A 277 4.79 -3.09 -9.01
CA THR A 277 4.09 -4.10 -8.19
C THR A 277 4.80 -5.46 -8.22
N ALA A 278 5.19 -5.94 -9.39
CA ALA A 278 5.91 -7.20 -9.53
C ALA A 278 7.25 -7.18 -8.78
N ARG A 279 8.00 -6.07 -8.84
CA ARG A 279 9.25 -5.88 -8.10
C ARG A 279 9.03 -5.86 -6.58
N GLU A 280 7.95 -5.24 -6.10
CA GLU A 280 7.55 -5.29 -4.68
C GLU A 280 7.22 -6.72 -4.23
N GLU A 281 6.50 -7.48 -5.05
CA GLU A 281 6.10 -8.85 -4.69
C GLU A 281 7.30 -9.80 -4.58
N ILE A 282 8.25 -9.76 -5.53
CA ILE A 282 9.46 -10.56 -5.40
C ILE A 282 10.32 -10.15 -4.20
N GLY A 283 10.34 -8.87 -3.84
CA GLY A 283 11.00 -8.39 -2.62
C GLY A 283 10.41 -9.00 -1.35
N LYS A 284 9.07 -9.14 -1.27
CA LYS A 284 8.39 -9.82 -0.16
C LYS A 284 8.76 -11.31 -0.06
N MET A 285 9.06 -11.96 -1.20
CA MET A 285 9.53 -13.35 -1.25
C MET A 285 11.01 -13.47 -0.87
N GLY A 286 11.72 -12.37 -0.60
CA GLY A 286 13.16 -12.37 -0.32
C GLY A 286 14.03 -12.49 -1.56
N LEU A 287 13.47 -12.40 -2.76
CA LEU A 287 14.18 -12.42 -4.03
C LEU A 287 14.74 -11.03 -4.34
N LYS A 288 15.91 -10.97 -4.99
CA LYS A 288 16.62 -9.70 -5.20
C LYS A 288 16.45 -9.14 -6.62
N GLN A 289 16.20 -10.00 -7.59
CA GLN A 289 16.17 -9.66 -9.01
C GLN A 289 14.92 -10.24 -9.67
N LEU A 290 14.39 -9.49 -10.63
CA LEU A 290 13.36 -9.91 -11.56
C LEU A 290 13.86 -9.70 -12.97
N TYR A 291 13.54 -10.62 -13.87
CA TYR A 291 13.97 -10.61 -15.26
C TYR A 291 12.76 -10.53 -16.18
N LEU A 292 12.94 -10.15 -17.42
CA LEU A 292 11.95 -10.25 -18.49
C LEU A 292 12.62 -10.32 -19.86
N VAL A 293 11.93 -10.94 -20.80
CA VAL A 293 12.31 -10.94 -22.23
C VAL A 293 11.37 -10.04 -23.03
N THR A 294 11.92 -9.35 -24.05
CA THR A 294 11.13 -8.42 -24.86
C THR A 294 11.86 -7.94 -26.10
N ASP A 295 11.08 -7.61 -27.15
CA ASP A 295 11.57 -6.90 -28.35
C ASP A 295 11.52 -5.36 -28.18
N HIS A 296 10.86 -4.86 -27.12
CA HIS A 296 10.79 -3.43 -26.90
C HIS A 296 12.11 -2.85 -26.41
N THR A 297 12.50 -1.73 -27.00
CA THR A 297 13.62 -0.91 -26.55
C THR A 297 13.11 0.38 -25.91
N ALA A 298 13.88 0.93 -24.96
CA ALA A 298 13.61 2.20 -24.28
C ALA A 298 12.35 2.27 -23.39
N PHE A 299 11.40 1.35 -23.46
CA PHE A 299 10.23 1.36 -22.58
C PHE A 299 10.60 0.90 -21.16
N TYR A 300 11.26 -0.22 -21.06
CA TYR A 300 11.62 -0.81 -19.77
C TYR A 300 12.70 0.00 -19.06
N GLU A 301 13.65 0.58 -19.79
CA GLU A 301 14.66 1.49 -19.24
C GLU A 301 14.03 2.72 -18.57
N ARG A 302 12.98 3.30 -19.19
CA ARG A 302 12.20 4.39 -18.56
C ARG A 302 11.44 3.96 -17.30
N CYS A 303 11.22 2.64 -17.14
CA CYS A 303 10.61 2.05 -15.96
C CYS A 303 11.63 1.57 -14.91
N GLY A 304 12.93 1.87 -15.10
CA GLY A 304 13.99 1.51 -14.16
C GLY A 304 14.49 0.07 -14.29
N TRP A 305 14.34 -0.51 -15.49
CA TRP A 305 14.92 -1.80 -15.85
C TRP A 305 16.19 -1.59 -16.67
N GLU A 306 17.14 -2.51 -16.56
CA GLU A 306 18.41 -2.45 -17.25
C GLU A 306 18.54 -3.60 -18.22
N TYR A 307 19.06 -3.31 -19.44
CA TYR A 307 19.40 -4.36 -20.38
C TYR A 307 20.52 -5.21 -19.79
N LEU A 308 20.32 -6.54 -19.77
CA LEU A 308 21.28 -7.47 -19.22
C LEU A 308 22.08 -8.20 -20.30
N THR A 309 21.39 -8.89 -21.20
CA THR A 309 22.03 -9.75 -22.22
C THR A 309 21.02 -10.15 -23.31
N MET A 310 21.49 -10.88 -24.31
CA MET A 310 20.65 -11.67 -25.22
C MET A 310 20.47 -13.08 -24.67
N VAL A 311 19.25 -13.61 -24.77
CA VAL A 311 18.90 -15.00 -24.51
C VAL A 311 18.30 -15.62 -25.77
N LYS A 312 18.04 -16.92 -25.79
CA LYS A 312 17.36 -17.57 -26.91
C LYS A 312 16.06 -18.18 -26.43
N ASP A 313 15.03 -18.02 -27.23
CA ASP A 313 13.77 -18.73 -27.03
C ASP A 313 13.90 -20.23 -27.35
N GLU A 314 12.82 -21.00 -27.28
CA GLU A 314 12.78 -22.43 -27.55
C GLU A 314 13.07 -22.78 -29.04
N GLU A 315 12.87 -21.83 -29.95
CA GLU A 315 13.20 -21.96 -31.38
C GLU A 315 14.61 -21.50 -31.71
N GLY A 316 15.38 -21.00 -30.72
CA GLY A 316 16.75 -20.50 -30.86
C GLY A 316 16.81 -19.05 -31.36
N ILE A 317 15.69 -18.33 -31.40
CA ILE A 317 15.59 -16.91 -31.78
C ILE A 317 16.16 -16.05 -30.65
N PRO A 318 17.03 -15.06 -30.94
CA PRO A 318 17.61 -14.23 -29.91
C PRO A 318 16.61 -13.16 -29.43
N GLU A 319 16.41 -13.05 -28.12
CA GLU A 319 15.58 -12.08 -27.44
C GLU A 319 16.38 -11.22 -26.46
N ARG A 320 15.94 -9.99 -26.24
CA ARG A 320 16.56 -9.07 -25.27
C ARG A 320 16.05 -9.38 -23.86
N MET A 321 17.00 -9.64 -22.95
CA MET A 321 16.69 -9.80 -21.55
C MET A 321 17.01 -8.52 -20.76
N TYR A 322 16.08 -8.13 -19.94
CA TYR A 322 16.19 -7.04 -18.98
C TYR A 322 16.12 -7.56 -17.55
N THR A 323 16.69 -6.79 -16.62
CA THR A 323 16.64 -7.08 -15.20
C THR A 323 16.27 -5.83 -14.40
N ALA A 324 15.64 -6.02 -13.25
CA ALA A 324 15.42 -4.96 -12.25
C ALA A 324 15.52 -5.53 -10.84
N SER A 325 16.05 -4.72 -9.92
CA SER A 325 16.09 -5.07 -8.49
C SER A 325 14.68 -5.05 -7.90
N ALA A 326 14.47 -5.90 -6.90
CA ALA A 326 13.29 -5.83 -6.02
C ALA A 326 13.14 -4.44 -5.38
N LEU A 327 11.90 -4.05 -5.05
CA LEU A 327 11.54 -2.81 -4.34
C LEU A 327 11.16 -3.09 -2.89
#